data_4d410b449c81fa42686d23ccae184ff7
#
_entry.id   4d410b449c81fa42686d23ccae184ff7
#
_cell.length_a   1.000
_cell.length_b   1.000
_cell.length_c   1.000
_cell.angle_alpha   90.00
_cell.angle_beta   90.00
_cell.angle_gamma   90.00
#
_symmetry.space_group_name_H-M   'P 1'
#
loop_
_entity.id
_entity.type
_entity.pdbx_description
1 polymer ?
#
loop_
_entity_poly.entity_id
_entity_poly.type
_entity_poly.pdbx_seq_one_letter_code
_entity_poly.pdbx_strand_id
1 'polypeptide(L)'
;LVIENDKIAICISGGKDSFILAKLMQELQRHGNKHFDLVFLCMNPGYEPHILKQIEENAKLLEIPIQIYKSDIFDVSLKLNEHHPCYMCARMRRGFLYQKAKELGCNKIALGHHFNDVIETIMLSILYGGEYKSMPPKLKSTNFSDMELIRPLYLIKEEDYNDLSFINCACKFTKEKSSDSKRLKIKNLIKELKKDNPNIEYNIFKSSENVNIETLLGYKKKNEKHSFLENYNKNC
;
A
#
# COMPACT_ATOMS: atom_id res chain seq x y z
N LEU A 1 10.82 -11.14 -1.91
CA LEU A 1 9.87 -10.39 -2.71
C LEU A 1 10.30 -10.34 -4.18
N VAL A 2 11.58 -10.14 -4.44
CA VAL A 2 12.18 -10.07 -5.78
C VAL A 2 12.92 -11.37 -6.09
N ILE A 3 12.72 -11.91 -7.29
CA ILE A 3 13.43 -13.08 -7.81
C ILE A 3 14.17 -12.73 -9.09
N GLU A 4 15.01 -13.63 -9.56
CA GLU A 4 15.77 -13.47 -10.80
C GLU A 4 14.85 -13.26 -12.01
N ASN A 5 15.22 -12.36 -12.91
CA ASN A 5 14.49 -12.00 -14.13
C ASN A 5 13.08 -11.39 -13.91
N ASP A 6 12.80 -10.88 -12.71
CA ASP A 6 11.58 -10.09 -12.50
C ASP A 6 11.63 -8.80 -13.33
N LYS A 7 10.48 -8.38 -13.84
CA LYS A 7 10.27 -7.02 -14.35
C LYS A 7 9.22 -6.32 -13.51
N ILE A 8 9.63 -5.31 -12.76
CA ILE A 8 8.85 -4.73 -11.65
C ILE A 8 8.43 -3.30 -11.98
N ALA A 9 7.11 -3.05 -11.95
CA ALA A 9 6.56 -1.71 -12.06
C ALA A 9 6.54 -1.04 -10.69
N ILE A 10 7.31 0.02 -10.51
CA ILE A 10 7.32 0.87 -9.32
C ILE A 10 6.25 1.96 -9.50
N CYS A 11 5.23 1.97 -8.66
CA CYS A 11 4.14 2.93 -8.75
C CYS A 11 4.47 4.21 -8.00
N ILE A 12 4.66 5.30 -8.74
CA ILE A 12 4.97 6.64 -8.21
C ILE A 12 3.67 7.42 -8.05
N SER A 13 3.36 7.80 -6.81
CA SER A 13 2.20 8.64 -6.48
C SER A 13 2.55 10.12 -6.30
N GLY A 14 3.83 10.45 -6.30
CA GLY A 14 4.36 11.77 -5.99
C GLY A 14 4.65 12.03 -4.51
N GLY A 15 4.16 11.16 -3.61
CA GLY A 15 4.50 11.24 -2.18
C GLY A 15 5.87 10.64 -1.85
N LYS A 16 6.40 11.00 -0.66
CA LYS A 16 7.73 10.58 -0.17
C LYS A 16 7.93 9.07 -0.28
N ASP A 17 6.95 8.28 0.19
CA ASP A 17 7.09 6.81 0.27
C ASP A 17 7.28 6.17 -1.10
N SER A 18 6.62 6.70 -2.13
CA SER A 18 6.77 6.21 -3.51
C SER A 18 8.15 6.54 -4.11
N PHE A 19 8.72 7.68 -3.79
CA PHE A 19 10.06 8.06 -4.24
C PHE A 19 11.15 7.29 -3.48
N ILE A 20 10.99 7.07 -2.17
CA ILE A 20 11.86 6.22 -1.38
C ILE A 20 11.85 4.79 -1.92
N LEU A 21 10.66 4.24 -2.17
CA LEU A 21 10.54 2.93 -2.80
C LEU A 21 11.32 2.87 -4.11
N ALA A 22 11.14 3.89 -4.98
CA ALA A 22 11.82 3.93 -6.27
C ALA A 22 13.34 3.93 -6.12
N LYS A 23 13.86 4.78 -5.22
CA LYS A 23 15.30 4.89 -4.99
C LYS A 23 15.89 3.63 -4.38
N LEU A 24 15.25 3.07 -3.35
CA LEU A 24 15.69 1.81 -2.75
C LEU A 24 15.67 0.64 -3.75
N MET A 25 14.69 0.58 -4.65
CA MET A 25 14.64 -0.44 -5.69
C MET A 25 15.73 -0.26 -6.74
N GLN A 26 16.10 1.00 -7.10
CA GLN A 26 17.25 1.27 -7.94
C GLN A 26 18.56 0.82 -7.29
N GLU A 27 18.77 1.13 -6.01
CA GLU A 27 19.97 0.71 -5.29
C GLU A 27 20.02 -0.82 -5.12
N LEU A 28 18.88 -1.46 -4.87
CA LEU A 28 18.79 -2.92 -4.84
C LEU A 28 19.11 -3.55 -6.21
N GLN A 29 18.71 -2.92 -7.31
CA GLN A 29 19.05 -3.36 -8.67
C GLN A 29 20.54 -3.23 -8.96
N ARG A 30 21.16 -2.11 -8.51
CA ARG A 30 22.59 -1.82 -8.78
C ARG A 30 23.53 -2.67 -7.95
N HIS A 31 23.20 -2.91 -6.69
CA HIS A 31 24.08 -3.49 -5.68
C HIS A 31 23.63 -4.86 -5.17
N GLY A 32 22.41 -5.28 -5.54
CA GLY A 32 21.90 -6.59 -5.16
C GLY A 32 22.52 -7.73 -5.98
N ASN A 33 22.34 -8.93 -5.49
CA ASN A 33 22.84 -10.17 -6.13
C ASN A 33 21.81 -10.85 -7.03
N LYS A 34 20.76 -10.14 -7.43
CA LYS A 34 19.72 -10.61 -8.37
C LYS A 34 19.57 -9.63 -9.52
N HIS A 35 19.40 -10.16 -10.72
CA HIS A 35 19.12 -9.35 -11.89
C HIS A 35 17.61 -9.23 -12.11
N PHE A 36 17.11 -8.03 -12.20
CA PHE A 36 15.71 -7.70 -12.47
C PHE A 36 15.59 -6.32 -13.10
N ASP A 37 14.51 -6.09 -13.82
CA ASP A 37 14.23 -4.83 -14.50
C ASP A 37 13.25 -3.97 -13.70
N LEU A 38 13.41 -2.65 -13.80
CA LEU A 38 12.54 -1.66 -13.19
C LEU A 38 11.86 -0.77 -14.23
N VAL A 39 10.58 -0.53 -14.03
CA VAL A 39 9.80 0.48 -14.77
C VAL A 39 9.12 1.38 -13.76
N PHE A 40 9.23 2.70 -13.92
CA PHE A 40 8.69 3.67 -12.97
C PHE A 40 7.43 4.31 -13.54
N LEU A 41 6.26 3.93 -13.00
CA LEU A 41 4.95 4.36 -13.48
C LEU A 41 4.37 5.45 -12.60
N CYS A 42 4.09 6.60 -13.18
CA CYS A 42 3.31 7.66 -12.55
C CYS A 42 1.98 7.81 -13.29
N MET A 43 0.89 7.59 -12.59
CA MET A 43 -0.43 7.88 -13.14
C MET A 43 -0.86 9.29 -12.73
N ASN A 44 -1.14 10.13 -13.72
CA ASN A 44 -1.77 11.43 -13.52
C ASN A 44 -3.31 11.28 -13.62
N PRO A 45 -4.04 11.26 -12.51
CA PRO A 45 -5.50 11.10 -12.51
C PRO A 45 -6.26 12.42 -12.74
N GLY A 46 -5.57 13.49 -13.13
CA GLY A 46 -6.06 14.84 -13.23
C GLY A 46 -5.43 15.78 -12.20
N TYR A 47 -4.16 15.62 -11.89
CA TYR A 47 -3.42 16.55 -11.03
C TYR A 47 -3.36 17.95 -11.64
N GLU A 48 -3.36 18.96 -10.78
CA GLU A 48 -3.08 20.33 -11.18
C GLU A 48 -1.65 20.45 -11.74
N PRO A 49 -1.41 21.36 -12.72
CA PRO A 49 -0.11 21.44 -13.40
C PRO A 49 1.09 21.63 -12.46
N HIS A 50 0.94 22.40 -11.38
CA HIS A 50 2.01 22.64 -10.42
C HIS A 50 2.38 21.37 -9.63
N ILE A 51 1.41 20.48 -9.32
CA ILE A 51 1.66 19.20 -8.65
C ILE A 51 2.42 18.26 -9.59
N LEU A 52 1.99 18.20 -10.85
CA LEU A 52 2.66 17.36 -11.84
C LEU A 52 4.11 17.79 -12.05
N LYS A 53 4.34 19.11 -12.21
CA LYS A 53 5.66 19.70 -12.32
C LYS A 53 6.56 19.33 -11.13
N GLN A 54 6.02 19.41 -9.90
CA GLN A 54 6.77 19.02 -8.70
C GLN A 54 7.15 17.54 -8.69
N ILE A 55 6.26 16.65 -9.17
CA ILE A 55 6.56 15.22 -9.30
C ILE A 55 7.70 15.00 -10.29
N GLU A 56 7.69 15.70 -11.43
CA GLU A 56 8.73 15.62 -12.46
C GLU A 56 10.08 16.15 -11.94
N GLU A 57 10.07 17.29 -11.22
CA GLU A 57 11.27 17.88 -10.61
C GLU A 57 11.89 16.94 -9.55
N ASN A 58 11.06 16.35 -8.68
CA ASN A 58 11.51 15.40 -7.68
C ASN A 58 12.09 14.13 -8.34
N ALA A 59 11.44 13.63 -9.38
CA ALA A 59 11.93 12.47 -10.12
C ALA A 59 13.28 12.75 -10.79
N LYS A 60 13.43 13.92 -11.39
CA LYS A 60 14.68 14.38 -12.01
C LYS A 60 15.80 14.51 -10.98
N LEU A 61 15.51 15.13 -9.82
CA LEU A 61 16.48 15.28 -8.73
C LEU A 61 16.99 13.94 -8.21
N LEU A 62 16.12 12.93 -8.14
CA LEU A 62 16.43 11.59 -7.67
C LEU A 62 16.92 10.64 -8.79
N GLU A 63 17.05 11.14 -10.02
CA GLU A 63 17.43 10.34 -11.20
C GLU A 63 16.51 9.14 -11.44
N ILE A 64 15.20 9.33 -11.24
CA ILE A 64 14.18 8.30 -11.46
C ILE A 64 13.51 8.55 -12.83
N PRO A 65 13.66 7.64 -13.82
CA PRO A 65 13.09 7.81 -15.15
C PRO A 65 11.59 7.47 -15.15
N ILE A 66 10.75 8.38 -14.65
CA ILE A 66 9.30 8.16 -14.56
C ILE A 66 8.62 8.23 -15.93
N GLN A 67 7.66 7.33 -16.13
CA GLN A 67 6.73 7.36 -17.25
C GLN A 67 5.36 7.84 -16.75
N ILE A 68 4.91 8.99 -17.23
CA ILE A 68 3.66 9.62 -16.78
C ILE A 68 2.54 9.30 -17.76
N TYR A 69 1.47 8.70 -17.26
CA TYR A 69 0.27 8.37 -18.02
C TYR A 69 -0.91 9.21 -17.54
N LYS A 70 -1.55 9.92 -18.46
CA LYS A 70 -2.77 10.69 -18.19
C LYS A 70 -3.98 9.77 -18.09
N SER A 71 -4.91 10.10 -17.21
CA SER A 71 -6.22 9.46 -17.13
C SER A 71 -7.24 10.41 -16.52
N ASP A 72 -8.51 10.22 -16.86
CA ASP A 72 -9.64 11.05 -16.40
C ASP A 72 -10.29 10.46 -15.13
N ILE A 73 -9.52 9.72 -14.34
CA ILE A 73 -10.05 8.96 -13.20
C ILE A 73 -10.70 9.87 -12.15
N PHE A 74 -10.20 11.09 -11.94
CA PHE A 74 -10.84 12.00 -11.00
C PHE A 74 -12.25 12.38 -11.43
N ASP A 75 -12.43 12.74 -12.69
CA ASP A 75 -13.72 13.16 -13.22
C ASP A 75 -14.70 11.99 -13.29
N VAL A 76 -14.22 10.82 -13.71
CA VAL A 76 -15.03 9.59 -13.77
C VAL A 76 -15.42 9.11 -12.37
N SER A 77 -14.53 9.16 -11.39
CA SER A 77 -14.82 8.72 -10.03
C SER A 77 -15.85 9.60 -9.33
N LEU A 78 -15.85 10.91 -9.60
CA LEU A 78 -16.88 11.84 -9.13
C LEU A 78 -18.25 11.51 -9.72
N LYS A 79 -18.32 11.30 -11.04
CA LYS A 79 -19.58 10.97 -11.72
C LYS A 79 -20.19 9.64 -11.26
N LEU A 80 -19.34 8.64 -10.94
CA LEU A 80 -19.81 7.31 -10.55
C LEU A 80 -20.23 7.20 -9.07
N ASN A 81 -19.62 7.99 -8.18
CA ASN A 81 -19.95 7.93 -6.75
C ASN A 81 -19.59 9.24 -6.05
N GLU A 82 -20.56 10.14 -5.96
CA GLU A 82 -20.40 11.44 -5.29
C GLU A 82 -20.13 11.31 -3.78
N HIS A 83 -20.67 10.26 -3.13
CA HIS A 83 -20.54 10.07 -1.68
C HIS A 83 -19.19 9.46 -1.27
N HIS A 84 -18.62 8.61 -2.13
CA HIS A 84 -17.34 7.91 -1.85
C HIS A 84 -16.37 7.93 -3.03
N PRO A 85 -16.02 9.11 -3.58
CA PRO A 85 -15.16 9.21 -4.76
C PRO A 85 -13.76 8.64 -4.52
N CYS A 86 -13.24 8.74 -3.29
CA CYS A 86 -11.92 8.19 -2.93
C CYS A 86 -11.82 6.68 -3.10
N TYR A 87 -12.87 5.92 -2.77
CA TYR A 87 -12.87 4.47 -2.93
C TYR A 87 -12.83 4.07 -4.41
N MET A 88 -13.68 4.71 -5.23
CA MET A 88 -13.72 4.46 -6.68
C MET A 88 -12.41 4.87 -7.34
N CYS A 89 -11.88 6.04 -7.00
CA CYS A 89 -10.60 6.52 -7.50
C CYS A 89 -9.47 5.53 -7.19
N ALA A 90 -9.37 5.05 -5.94
CA ALA A 90 -8.34 4.09 -5.56
C ALA A 90 -8.46 2.76 -6.32
N ARG A 91 -9.69 2.28 -6.55
CA ARG A 91 -9.95 1.04 -7.30
C ARG A 91 -9.58 1.20 -8.78
N MET A 92 -9.99 2.29 -9.42
CA MET A 92 -9.70 2.57 -10.83
C MET A 92 -8.19 2.79 -11.05
N ARG A 93 -7.54 3.54 -10.16
CA ARG A 93 -6.07 3.74 -10.20
C ARG A 93 -5.33 2.41 -10.16
N ARG A 94 -5.74 1.51 -9.28
CA ARG A 94 -5.13 0.19 -9.18
C ARG A 94 -5.29 -0.59 -10.48
N GLY A 95 -6.50 -0.67 -11.04
CA GLY A 95 -6.76 -1.34 -12.31
C GLY A 95 -5.91 -0.78 -13.45
N PHE A 96 -5.84 0.54 -13.58
CA PHE A 96 -5.01 1.23 -14.57
C PHE A 96 -3.53 0.89 -14.44
N LEU A 97 -2.98 0.95 -13.22
CA LEU A 97 -1.56 0.64 -12.98
C LEU A 97 -1.23 -0.81 -13.31
N TYR A 98 -2.10 -1.76 -12.96
CA TYR A 98 -1.92 -3.16 -13.33
C TYR A 98 -1.94 -3.36 -14.84
N GLN A 99 -2.89 -2.73 -15.53
CA GLN A 99 -2.97 -2.83 -16.99
C GLN A 99 -1.71 -2.28 -17.65
N LYS A 100 -1.26 -1.07 -17.25
CA LYS A 100 -0.04 -0.47 -17.79
C LYS A 100 1.21 -1.27 -17.50
N ALA A 101 1.35 -1.78 -16.29
CA ALA A 101 2.46 -2.66 -15.93
C ALA A 101 2.49 -3.93 -16.82
N LYS A 102 1.33 -4.53 -17.07
CA LYS A 102 1.21 -5.71 -17.96
C LYS A 102 1.56 -5.38 -19.41
N GLU A 103 1.08 -4.24 -19.94
CA GLU A 103 1.41 -3.75 -21.29
C GLU A 103 2.93 -3.55 -21.48
N LEU A 104 3.63 -3.18 -20.41
CA LEU A 104 5.09 -3.02 -20.39
C LEU A 104 5.85 -4.30 -20.08
N GLY A 105 5.15 -5.44 -20.01
CA GLY A 105 5.75 -6.76 -19.76
C GLY A 105 6.20 -6.98 -18.32
N CYS A 106 5.69 -6.20 -17.35
CA CYS A 106 6.00 -6.41 -15.94
C CYS A 106 5.20 -7.59 -15.37
N ASN A 107 5.84 -8.39 -14.53
CA ASN A 107 5.21 -9.47 -13.77
C ASN A 107 4.92 -9.09 -12.31
N LYS A 108 5.43 -7.93 -11.85
CA LYS A 108 5.18 -7.42 -10.51
C LYS A 108 4.86 -5.93 -10.49
N ILE A 109 4.06 -5.55 -9.50
CA ILE A 109 3.81 -4.16 -9.12
C ILE A 109 4.34 -3.95 -7.70
N ALA A 110 5.15 -2.92 -7.49
CA ALA A 110 5.63 -2.49 -6.18
C ALA A 110 4.91 -1.23 -5.71
N LEU A 111 4.39 -1.27 -4.49
CA LEU A 111 3.72 -0.16 -3.82
C LEU A 111 4.49 0.28 -2.58
N GLY A 112 4.53 1.60 -2.33
CA GLY A 112 5.25 2.25 -1.22
C GLY A 112 4.55 2.12 0.14
N HIS A 113 3.87 1.00 0.43
CA HIS A 113 3.33 0.76 1.75
C HIS A 113 4.45 0.32 2.70
N HIS A 114 4.46 0.93 3.88
CA HIS A 114 5.49 0.75 4.90
C HIS A 114 4.92 0.13 6.19
N PHE A 115 5.76 -0.09 7.20
CA PHE A 115 5.39 -0.74 8.46
C PHE A 115 4.18 -0.08 9.15
N ASN A 116 4.12 1.25 9.20
CA ASN A 116 3.01 1.96 9.84
C ASN A 116 1.69 1.74 9.10
N ASP A 117 1.70 1.64 7.75
CA ASP A 117 0.49 1.28 6.97
C ASP A 117 -0.07 -0.09 7.36
N VAL A 118 0.81 -1.05 7.65
CA VAL A 118 0.42 -2.41 8.04
C VAL A 118 -0.29 -2.40 9.38
N ILE A 119 0.31 -1.78 10.41
CA ILE A 119 -0.28 -1.73 11.75
C ILE A 119 -1.56 -0.88 11.78
N GLU A 120 -1.61 0.21 11.04
CA GLU A 120 -2.83 1.00 10.86
C GLU A 120 -3.94 0.17 10.20
N THR A 121 -3.61 -0.67 9.21
CA THR A 121 -4.57 -1.55 8.53
C THR A 121 -5.12 -2.60 9.48
N ILE A 122 -4.28 -3.21 10.32
CA ILE A 122 -4.72 -4.17 11.35
C ILE A 122 -5.73 -3.50 12.29
N MET A 123 -5.36 -2.35 12.86
CA MET A 123 -6.21 -1.63 13.80
C MET A 123 -7.52 -1.14 13.16
N LEU A 124 -7.48 -0.64 11.91
CA LEU A 124 -8.68 -0.28 11.16
C LEU A 124 -9.61 -1.47 10.96
N SER A 125 -9.05 -2.63 10.64
CA SER A 125 -9.84 -3.84 10.39
C SER A 125 -10.52 -4.33 11.67
N ILE A 126 -9.85 -4.28 12.83
CA ILE A 126 -10.40 -4.66 14.12
C ILE A 126 -11.47 -3.65 14.56
N LEU A 127 -11.13 -2.36 14.63
CA LEU A 127 -11.97 -1.36 15.29
C LEU A 127 -13.13 -0.84 14.43
N TYR A 128 -12.99 -0.88 13.12
CA TYR A 128 -14.01 -0.36 12.20
C TYR A 128 -14.56 -1.42 11.22
N GLY A 129 -13.88 -2.56 11.09
CA GLY A 129 -14.29 -3.64 10.18
C GLY A 129 -14.87 -4.87 10.90
N GLY A 130 -14.64 -5.02 12.22
CA GLY A 130 -15.00 -6.24 12.96
C GLY A 130 -14.33 -7.49 12.40
N GLU A 131 -13.12 -7.33 11.81
CA GLU A 131 -12.38 -8.38 11.15
C GLU A 131 -10.90 -8.28 11.53
N TYR A 132 -10.27 -9.41 11.85
CA TYR A 132 -8.82 -9.44 11.99
C TYR A 132 -8.17 -9.64 10.62
N LYS A 133 -7.58 -8.60 10.08
CA LYS A 133 -7.02 -8.59 8.73
C LYS A 133 -5.78 -7.72 8.66
N SER A 134 -4.75 -8.24 8.04
CA SER A 134 -3.49 -7.54 7.77
C SER A 134 -3.30 -7.23 6.29
N MET A 135 -2.19 -6.60 5.98
CA MET A 135 -1.75 -6.27 4.63
C MET A 135 -0.50 -7.13 4.33
N PRO A 136 -0.58 -8.23 3.57
CA PRO A 136 0.60 -9.08 3.34
C PRO A 136 1.65 -8.37 2.46
N PRO A 137 2.96 -8.69 2.65
CA PRO A 137 4.05 -8.07 1.89
C PRO A 137 4.07 -8.46 0.41
N LYS A 138 3.43 -9.59 0.07
CA LYS A 138 3.32 -10.12 -1.29
C LYS A 138 1.97 -10.80 -1.48
N LEU A 139 1.32 -10.57 -2.62
CA LEU A 139 0.09 -11.27 -2.98
C LEU A 139 -0.08 -11.36 -4.50
N LYS A 140 -0.71 -12.45 -4.94
CA LYS A 140 -1.11 -12.62 -6.34
C LYS A 140 -2.29 -11.71 -6.64
N SER A 141 -2.31 -11.14 -7.84
CA SER A 141 -3.47 -10.38 -8.31
C SER A 141 -4.63 -11.31 -8.61
N THR A 142 -5.83 -10.93 -8.20
CA THR A 142 -7.06 -11.69 -8.51
C THR A 142 -7.56 -11.44 -9.93
N ASN A 143 -7.29 -10.24 -10.47
CA ASN A 143 -7.79 -9.82 -11.79
C ASN A 143 -6.74 -9.93 -12.90
N PHE A 144 -5.48 -10.11 -12.55
CA PHE A 144 -4.33 -10.22 -13.46
C PHE A 144 -3.51 -11.44 -13.01
N SER A 145 -3.88 -12.62 -13.54
CA SER A 145 -3.41 -13.94 -13.05
C SER A 145 -1.89 -14.09 -12.97
N ASP A 146 -1.17 -13.40 -13.86
CA ASP A 146 0.29 -13.52 -14.01
C ASP A 146 1.05 -12.41 -13.27
N MET A 147 0.35 -11.59 -12.49
CA MET A 147 0.94 -10.45 -11.78
C MET A 147 0.88 -10.61 -10.28
N GLU A 148 1.95 -10.16 -9.63
CA GLU A 148 2.05 -10.09 -8.17
C GLU A 148 2.17 -8.62 -7.71
N LEU A 149 1.60 -8.34 -6.55
CA LEU A 149 1.84 -7.09 -5.82
C LEU A 149 2.86 -7.34 -4.73
N ILE A 150 3.86 -6.47 -4.64
CA ILE A 150 4.87 -6.50 -3.60
C ILE A 150 4.94 -5.17 -2.84
N ARG A 151 5.39 -5.22 -1.58
CA ARG A 151 5.58 -4.06 -0.70
C ARG A 151 7.00 -4.08 -0.12
N PRO A 152 8.00 -3.58 -0.86
CA PRO A 152 9.40 -3.64 -0.41
C PRO A 152 9.67 -2.88 0.91
N LEU A 153 8.88 -1.81 1.20
CA LEU A 153 9.01 -1.02 2.43
C LEU A 153 8.31 -1.64 3.65
N TYR A 154 7.79 -2.86 3.55
CA TYR A 154 6.91 -3.50 4.53
C TYR A 154 7.40 -3.48 5.97
N LEU A 155 8.72 -3.58 6.19
CA LEU A 155 9.36 -3.58 7.50
C LEU A 155 10.04 -2.25 7.86
N ILE A 156 10.01 -1.26 6.97
CA ILE A 156 10.63 0.05 7.18
C ILE A 156 9.60 0.96 7.87
N LYS A 157 10.01 1.62 8.94
CA LYS A 157 9.15 2.57 9.65
C LYS A 157 9.16 3.94 8.97
N GLU A 158 8.04 4.66 9.07
CA GLU A 158 7.94 6.03 8.55
C GLU A 158 8.97 6.96 9.22
N GLU A 159 9.28 6.73 10.50
CA GLU A 159 10.26 7.52 11.26
C GLU A 159 11.70 7.38 10.75
N ASP A 160 12.04 6.27 10.07
CA ASP A 160 13.40 6.02 9.57
C ASP A 160 13.77 6.95 8.38
N TYR A 161 12.80 7.67 7.80
CA TYR A 161 13.00 8.55 6.64
C TYR A 161 12.19 9.85 6.69
N ASN A 162 11.79 10.31 7.87
CA ASN A 162 10.98 11.53 8.04
C ASN A 162 11.70 12.81 7.65
N ASP A 163 13.04 12.83 7.64
CA ASP A 163 13.84 14.02 7.33
C ASP A 163 13.83 14.40 5.84
N LEU A 164 13.19 13.59 5.00
CA LEU A 164 13.04 13.85 3.58
C LEU A 164 11.81 14.74 3.35
N SER A 165 12.05 16.00 3.00
CA SER A 165 11.00 16.97 2.66
C SER A 165 10.49 16.77 1.24
N PHE A 166 9.49 15.93 1.06
CA PHE A 166 8.72 15.84 -0.18
C PHE A 166 7.36 16.50 -0.01
N ILE A 167 6.88 17.15 -1.06
CA ILE A 167 5.51 17.69 -1.07
C ILE A 167 4.54 16.52 -1.06
N ASN A 168 3.63 16.52 -0.10
CA ASN A 168 2.55 15.54 -0.05
C ASN A 168 1.71 15.65 -1.31
N CYS A 169 1.48 14.53 -1.98
CA CYS A 169 0.61 14.44 -3.14
C CYS A 169 -0.79 14.97 -2.76
N ALA A 170 -1.11 16.19 -3.16
CA ALA A 170 -2.40 16.80 -2.91
C ALA A 170 -3.44 16.24 -3.89
N CYS A 171 -4.04 15.10 -3.53
CA CYS A 171 -5.24 14.63 -4.19
C CYS A 171 -6.37 15.65 -3.96
N LYS A 172 -7.14 16.01 -5.01
CA LYS A 172 -8.31 16.90 -4.90
C LYS A 172 -9.25 16.52 -3.75
N PHE A 173 -9.41 15.20 -3.50
CA PHE A 173 -10.29 14.66 -2.47
C PHE A 173 -9.69 14.66 -1.06
N THR A 174 -8.37 14.83 -0.90
CA THR A 174 -7.73 14.80 0.43
C THR A 174 -7.82 16.15 1.14
N LYS A 175 -7.91 17.26 0.39
CA LYS A 175 -8.02 18.60 0.97
C LYS A 175 -9.31 18.78 1.80
N GLU A 176 -10.39 18.10 1.41
CA GLU A 176 -11.71 18.26 2.06
C GLU A 176 -11.98 17.31 3.25
N LYS A 177 -11.22 16.23 3.40
CA LYS A 177 -11.51 15.14 4.36
C LYS A 177 -10.37 14.81 5.35
N SER A 178 -9.33 15.62 5.46
CA SER A 178 -8.12 15.22 6.19
C SER A 178 -8.28 15.16 7.71
N SER A 179 -9.14 15.96 8.33
CA SER A 179 -9.23 16.08 9.79
C SER A 179 -10.05 14.97 10.49
N ASP A 180 -10.96 14.30 9.81
CA ASP A 180 -11.85 13.28 10.41
C ASP A 180 -11.69 11.87 9.82
N SER A 181 -10.58 11.58 9.15
CA SER A 181 -10.38 10.26 8.57
C SER A 181 -10.16 9.20 9.66
N LYS A 182 -10.86 8.04 9.54
CA LYS A 182 -10.67 6.89 10.44
C LYS A 182 -9.19 6.50 10.55
N ARG A 183 -8.42 6.63 9.48
CA ARG A 183 -7.00 6.34 9.46
C ARG A 183 -6.19 7.29 10.35
N LEU A 184 -6.51 8.59 10.33
CA LEU A 184 -5.86 9.56 11.20
C LEU A 184 -6.18 9.28 12.68
N LYS A 185 -7.43 8.91 12.98
CA LYS A 185 -7.81 8.49 14.35
C LYS A 185 -7.00 7.30 14.83
N ILE A 186 -6.81 6.28 13.98
CA ILE A 186 -5.96 5.12 14.30
C ILE A 186 -4.50 5.52 14.48
N LYS A 187 -3.95 6.35 13.59
CA LYS A 187 -2.56 6.84 13.72
C LYS A 187 -2.34 7.55 15.06
N ASN A 188 -3.29 8.40 15.46
CA ASN A 188 -3.23 9.10 16.75
C ASN A 188 -3.37 8.14 17.94
N LEU A 189 -4.28 7.16 17.86
CA LEU A 189 -4.44 6.14 18.90
C LEU A 189 -3.16 5.32 19.11
N ILE A 190 -2.53 4.84 18.03
CA ILE A 190 -1.27 4.09 18.11
C ILE A 190 -0.17 4.97 18.74
N LYS A 191 -0.10 6.26 18.34
CA LYS A 191 0.87 7.21 18.90
C LYS A 191 0.64 7.44 20.40
N GLU A 192 -0.61 7.48 20.84
CA GLU A 192 -0.94 7.61 22.25
C GLU A 192 -0.54 6.36 23.05
N LEU A 193 -0.91 5.18 22.56
CA LEU A 193 -0.54 3.91 23.17
C LEU A 193 0.98 3.69 23.23
N LYS A 194 1.73 4.24 22.27
CA LYS A 194 3.21 4.16 22.25
C LYS A 194 3.85 4.89 23.41
N LYS A 195 3.18 5.88 24.02
CA LYS A 195 3.70 6.59 25.20
C LYS A 195 3.74 5.66 26.43
N ASP A 196 2.74 4.81 26.58
CA ASP A 196 2.64 3.87 27.69
C ASP A 196 3.45 2.59 27.44
N ASN A 197 3.50 2.13 26.20
CA ASN A 197 4.24 0.93 25.80
C ASN A 197 5.03 1.16 24.51
N PRO A 198 6.37 1.35 24.59
CA PRO A 198 7.22 1.56 23.42
C PRO A 198 7.16 0.44 22.38
N ASN A 199 6.78 -0.78 22.78
CA ASN A 199 6.69 -1.96 21.91
C ASN A 199 5.32 -2.12 21.22
N ILE A 200 4.37 -1.20 21.43
CA ILE A 200 2.98 -1.35 20.97
C ILE A 200 2.89 -1.55 19.45
N GLU A 201 3.67 -0.81 18.68
CA GLU A 201 3.70 -0.94 17.22
C GLU A 201 4.14 -2.34 16.79
N TYR A 202 5.20 -2.85 17.43
CA TYR A 202 5.69 -4.19 17.17
C TYR A 202 4.69 -5.27 17.61
N ASN A 203 4.04 -5.08 18.76
CA ASN A 203 3.02 -6.02 19.25
C ASN A 203 1.82 -6.09 18.31
N ILE A 204 1.35 -4.94 17.79
CA ILE A 204 0.27 -4.92 16.79
C ILE A 204 0.71 -5.67 15.53
N PHE A 205 1.93 -5.45 15.05
CA PHE A 205 2.46 -6.14 13.87
C PHE A 205 2.55 -7.64 14.12
N LYS A 206 3.19 -8.05 15.20
CA LYS A 206 3.40 -9.45 15.58
C LYS A 206 2.10 -10.21 15.83
N SER A 207 1.04 -9.56 16.27
CA SER A 207 -0.26 -10.20 16.43
C SER A 207 -0.76 -10.83 15.13
N SER A 208 -0.38 -10.27 13.97
CA SER A 208 -0.76 -10.84 12.68
C SER A 208 0.03 -12.08 12.26
N GLU A 209 1.16 -12.33 12.90
CA GLU A 209 2.01 -13.52 12.69
C GLU A 209 1.77 -14.60 13.76
N ASN A 210 1.15 -14.23 14.90
CA ASN A 210 0.94 -15.10 16.07
C ASN A 210 -0.54 -15.24 16.42
N VAL A 211 -1.36 -15.63 15.46
CA VAL A 211 -2.78 -15.86 15.68
C VAL A 211 -2.97 -17.24 16.32
N ASN A 212 -3.45 -17.28 17.57
CA ASN A 212 -3.81 -18.52 18.23
C ASN A 212 -5.22 -18.96 17.78
N ILE A 213 -5.29 -19.87 16.84
CA ILE A 213 -6.54 -20.36 16.24
C ILE A 213 -7.41 -21.10 17.25
N GLU A 214 -6.82 -21.76 18.25
CA GLU A 214 -7.54 -22.54 19.26
C GLU A 214 -8.42 -21.68 20.19
N THR A 215 -8.05 -20.43 20.35
CA THR A 215 -8.77 -19.46 21.20
C THR A 215 -9.70 -18.53 20.44
N LEU A 216 -9.78 -18.65 19.10
CA LEU A 216 -10.68 -17.86 18.28
C LEU A 216 -12.09 -18.48 18.25
N LEU A 217 -13.11 -17.61 18.34
CA LEU A 217 -14.52 -18.03 18.14
C LEU A 217 -14.80 -18.50 16.71
N GLY A 218 -13.98 -18.10 15.75
CA GLY A 218 -14.05 -18.54 14.36
C GLY A 218 -13.06 -17.81 13.47
N TYR A 219 -12.85 -18.36 12.29
CA TYR A 219 -12.00 -17.75 11.25
C TYR A 219 -12.55 -18.01 9.85
N LYS A 220 -12.06 -17.26 8.88
CA LYS A 220 -12.39 -17.44 7.44
C LYS A 220 -11.18 -17.96 6.68
N LYS A 221 -11.37 -18.99 5.87
CA LYS A 221 -10.37 -19.54 4.95
C LYS A 221 -11.00 -19.72 3.57
N LYS A 222 -10.49 -19.08 2.53
CA LYS A 222 -11.02 -19.16 1.16
C LYS A 222 -12.56 -18.95 1.08
N ASN A 223 -13.08 -17.93 1.77
CA ASN A 223 -14.50 -17.59 1.90
C ASN A 223 -15.36 -18.57 2.73
N GLU A 224 -14.82 -19.66 3.23
CA GLU A 224 -15.48 -20.55 4.18
C GLU A 224 -15.32 -20.01 5.59
N LYS A 225 -16.41 -20.06 6.36
CA LYS A 225 -16.42 -19.69 7.78
C LYS A 225 -16.25 -20.94 8.60
N HIS A 226 -15.29 -20.92 9.53
CA HIS A 226 -15.05 -21.98 10.52
C HIS A 226 -15.42 -21.48 11.90
N SER A 227 -16.12 -22.29 12.68
CA SER A 227 -16.49 -22.00 14.05
C SER A 227 -15.66 -22.84 15.02
N PHE A 228 -15.40 -22.35 16.23
CA PHE A 228 -14.76 -23.15 17.27
C PHE A 228 -15.53 -24.42 17.61
N LEU A 229 -16.87 -24.42 17.41
CA LEU A 229 -17.73 -25.59 17.64
C LEU A 229 -17.39 -26.81 16.75
N GLU A 230 -16.78 -26.58 15.58
CA GLU A 230 -16.39 -27.67 14.67
C GLU A 230 -15.36 -28.62 15.32
N ASN A 231 -14.51 -28.08 16.20
CA ASN A 231 -13.47 -28.85 16.89
C ASN A 231 -13.86 -29.21 18.33
N TYR A 232 -14.80 -28.48 18.94
CA TYR A 232 -15.21 -28.69 20.33
C TYR A 232 -15.76 -30.08 20.58
N ASN A 233 -16.55 -30.61 19.67
CA ASN A 233 -17.19 -31.93 19.80
C ASN A 233 -16.34 -33.07 19.24
N LYS A 234 -15.16 -32.81 18.65
CA LYS A 234 -14.27 -33.88 18.15
C LYS A 234 -13.36 -34.47 19.20
N ASN A 235 -13.24 -33.81 20.34
CA ASN A 235 -12.39 -34.23 21.48
C ASN A 235 -13.19 -34.79 22.67
N CYS A 236 -14.49 -35.08 22.46
CA CYS A 236 -15.34 -35.77 23.43
C CYS A 236 -15.52 -37.23 23.08
#